data_ad667f5734e5b27f8718cac6574fe6e5
#
_entry.id   ad667f5734e5b27f8718cac6574fe6e5
#
_cell.length_a   1.000
_cell.length_b   1.000
_cell.length_c   1.000
_cell.angle_alpha   90.00
_cell.angle_beta   90.00
_cell.angle_gamma   90.00
#
_symmetry.space_group_name_H-M   'P 1'
#
loop_
_entity.id
_entity.type
_entity.pdbx_description
1 polymer ?
#
loop_
_entity_poly.entity_id
_entity_poly.type
_entity_poly.pdbx_seq_one_letter_code
_entity_poly.pdbx_strand_id
1 'polypeptide(L)'
;MMEYADQEYAEGLYEEYVQARDLKYLTFCKRMASIESRSQGTRVVDIGCACGYFIEVALEHGFDAYGIEFSSVAIASASEQVRSRIIQQDVNQLDTKHRHSFDLVTAFDVIEHTLEPIKFLVNSRSLLKSRGLLVITTPDVGHFLRRVMRSGWPMLQPFQHTVLFSSGSLRAALERGGYTDIEILPAKKVLTPDYLVTQIEQYNPFIARAYNALSGVLPAKLRQLPVSINIGEIMAFARSGD
;
A
#
# COMPACT_ATOMS: atom_id res chain seq x y z
N MET A 1 5.86 7.22 18.55
CA MET A 1 5.34 6.72 17.26
C MET A 1 5.24 5.19 17.22
N MET A 2 6.26 4.46 17.63
CA MET A 2 6.21 2.98 17.71
C MET A 2 5.06 2.47 18.61
N GLU A 3 4.92 3.00 19.84
CA GLU A 3 3.83 2.61 20.75
C GLU A 3 2.43 2.90 20.22
N TYR A 4 2.25 4.00 19.46
CA TYR A 4 0.95 4.38 18.92
C TYR A 4 0.51 3.46 17.77
N ALA A 5 1.44 3.08 16.90
CA ALA A 5 1.13 2.16 15.81
C ALA A 5 0.95 0.71 16.30
N ASP A 6 1.73 0.25 17.30
CA ASP A 6 1.49 -1.04 17.95
C ASP A 6 0.13 -1.08 18.67
N GLN A 7 -0.38 0.06 19.20
CA GLN A 7 -1.73 0.18 19.74
C GLN A 7 -2.82 0.10 18.66
N GLU A 8 -2.65 0.78 17.51
CA GLU A 8 -3.60 0.68 16.40
C GLU A 8 -3.66 -0.75 15.84
N TYR A 9 -2.52 -1.43 15.75
CA TYR A 9 -2.48 -2.83 15.36
C TYR A 9 -3.11 -3.76 16.40
N ALA A 10 -3.10 -3.39 17.69
CA ALA A 10 -3.71 -4.17 18.77
C ALA A 10 -5.23 -3.94 18.92
N GLU A 11 -5.78 -2.82 18.43
CA GLU A 11 -7.19 -2.41 18.60
C GLU A 11 -8.16 -2.91 17.51
N GLY A 12 -7.84 -3.99 16.78
CA GLY A 12 -8.78 -4.64 15.84
C GLY A 12 -8.66 -4.23 14.38
N LEU A 13 -8.01 -3.12 14.03
CA LEU A 13 -7.77 -2.73 12.63
C LEU A 13 -6.90 -3.75 11.90
N TYR A 14 -6.05 -4.44 12.64
CA TYR A 14 -5.20 -5.48 12.09
C TYR A 14 -5.95 -6.77 11.79
N GLU A 15 -6.99 -7.11 12.56
CA GLU A 15 -7.84 -8.26 12.27
C GLU A 15 -8.56 -8.10 10.92
N GLU A 16 -9.06 -6.89 10.62
CA GLU A 16 -9.65 -6.58 9.31
C GLU A 16 -8.60 -6.71 8.19
N TYR A 17 -7.35 -6.29 8.43
CA TYR A 17 -6.26 -6.44 7.47
C TYR A 17 -5.98 -7.91 7.15
N VAL A 18 -5.95 -8.78 8.17
CA VAL A 18 -5.75 -10.22 8.02
C VAL A 18 -6.96 -10.89 7.34
N GLN A 19 -8.19 -10.49 7.70
CA GLN A 19 -9.41 -10.99 7.06
C GLN A 19 -9.49 -10.62 5.57
N ALA A 20 -8.92 -9.49 5.18
CA ALA A 20 -8.83 -9.08 3.77
C ALA A 20 -7.68 -9.72 2.99
N ARG A 21 -6.98 -10.73 3.54
CA ARG A 21 -5.79 -11.37 2.94
C ARG A 21 -5.97 -11.69 1.46
N ASP A 22 -7.01 -12.42 1.12
CA ASP A 22 -7.22 -12.90 -0.26
C ASP A 22 -7.43 -11.75 -1.25
N LEU A 23 -8.13 -10.67 -0.83
CA LEU A 23 -8.35 -9.49 -1.65
C LEU A 23 -7.06 -8.68 -1.85
N LYS A 24 -6.25 -8.58 -0.81
CA LYS A 24 -4.93 -7.92 -0.87
C LYS A 24 -3.97 -8.71 -1.74
N TYR A 25 -3.89 -10.02 -1.54
CA TYR A 25 -3.10 -10.92 -2.35
C TYR A 25 -3.46 -10.80 -3.84
N LEU A 26 -4.75 -10.89 -4.20
CA LEU A 26 -5.23 -10.70 -5.56
C LEU A 26 -4.92 -9.30 -6.12
N THR A 27 -4.94 -8.28 -5.26
CA THR A 27 -4.54 -6.92 -5.64
C THR A 27 -3.07 -6.88 -6.03
N PHE A 28 -2.19 -7.47 -5.24
CA PHE A 28 -0.76 -7.53 -5.52
C PHE A 28 -0.45 -8.38 -6.77
N CYS A 29 -1.09 -9.53 -6.95
CA CYS A 29 -0.96 -10.32 -8.19
C CYS A 29 -1.28 -9.48 -9.44
N LYS A 30 -2.34 -8.65 -9.40
CA LYS A 30 -2.68 -7.77 -10.53
C LYS A 30 -1.69 -6.62 -10.75
N ARG A 31 -1.04 -6.15 -9.69
CA ARG A 31 -0.01 -5.10 -9.77
C ARG A 31 1.31 -5.63 -10.32
N MET A 32 1.62 -6.92 -10.07
CA MET A 32 2.90 -7.53 -10.45
C MET A 32 3.23 -7.38 -11.94
N ALA A 33 2.29 -7.60 -12.85
CA ALA A 33 2.55 -7.45 -14.29
C ALA A 33 3.08 -6.05 -14.68
N SER A 34 2.54 -4.99 -14.03
CA SER A 34 3.02 -3.62 -14.24
C SER A 34 4.38 -3.36 -13.60
N ILE A 35 4.67 -4.03 -12.49
CA ILE A 35 5.95 -3.93 -11.78
C ILE A 35 7.04 -4.65 -12.57
N GLU A 36 6.78 -5.89 -12.97
CA GLU A 36 7.71 -6.73 -13.74
C GLU A 36 8.13 -6.07 -15.06
N SER A 37 7.17 -5.51 -15.79
CA SER A 37 7.45 -4.84 -17.08
C SER A 37 8.37 -3.61 -16.96
N ARG A 38 8.53 -3.07 -15.74
CA ARG A 38 9.34 -1.87 -15.46
C ARG A 38 10.59 -2.18 -14.63
N SER A 39 10.64 -3.31 -13.93
CA SER A 39 11.80 -3.69 -13.14
C SER A 39 12.97 -4.13 -14.04
N GLN A 40 14.19 -3.73 -13.68
CA GLN A 40 15.41 -4.14 -14.38
C GLN A 40 16.19 -5.23 -13.64
N GLY A 41 15.65 -5.68 -12.50
CA GLY A 41 16.23 -6.75 -11.67
C GLY A 41 15.17 -7.34 -10.76
N THR A 42 15.55 -8.32 -9.96
CA THR A 42 14.62 -9.14 -9.19
C THR A 42 14.73 -8.95 -7.67
N ARG A 43 15.72 -8.19 -7.19
CA ARG A 43 15.85 -7.99 -5.75
C ARG A 43 15.00 -6.83 -5.27
N VAL A 44 13.98 -7.13 -4.48
CA VAL A 44 12.97 -6.17 -4.03
C VAL A 44 12.92 -6.06 -2.51
N VAL A 45 12.64 -4.85 -2.02
CA VAL A 45 12.23 -4.63 -0.63
C VAL A 45 10.93 -3.83 -0.57
N ASP A 46 9.99 -4.33 0.24
CA ASP A 46 8.69 -3.69 0.51
C ASP A 46 8.77 -2.95 1.86
N ILE A 47 8.61 -1.64 1.83
CA ILE A 47 8.63 -0.79 3.02
C ILE A 47 7.21 -0.70 3.59
N GLY A 48 7.06 -0.95 4.90
CA GLY A 48 5.76 -1.08 5.54
C GLY A 48 5.04 -2.33 5.07
N CYS A 49 5.76 -3.44 4.99
CA CYS A 49 5.26 -4.68 4.40
C CYS A 49 4.17 -5.37 5.22
N ALA A 50 3.86 -4.92 6.42
CA ALA A 50 2.93 -5.53 7.36
C ALA A 50 3.21 -7.04 7.53
N CYS A 51 2.21 -7.91 7.32
CA CYS A 51 2.40 -9.37 7.35
C CYS A 51 2.94 -9.96 6.03
N GLY A 52 3.39 -9.14 5.09
CA GLY A 52 4.19 -9.53 3.93
C GLY A 52 3.45 -10.18 2.76
N TYR A 53 2.17 -9.86 2.53
CA TYR A 53 1.42 -10.41 1.39
C TYR A 53 2.03 -10.06 0.03
N PHE A 54 2.61 -8.85 -0.11
CA PHE A 54 3.34 -8.51 -1.33
C PHE A 54 4.62 -9.35 -1.47
N ILE A 55 5.31 -9.63 -0.36
CA ILE A 55 6.51 -10.47 -0.37
C ILE A 55 6.17 -11.88 -0.86
N GLU A 56 5.05 -12.47 -0.40
CA GLU A 56 4.57 -13.78 -0.86
C GLU A 56 4.40 -13.77 -2.38
N VAL A 57 3.65 -12.80 -2.91
CA VAL A 57 3.41 -12.66 -4.36
C VAL A 57 4.72 -12.44 -5.12
N ALA A 58 5.62 -11.59 -4.63
CA ALA A 58 6.89 -11.32 -5.29
C ALA A 58 7.78 -12.57 -5.36
N LEU A 59 7.81 -13.37 -4.29
CA LEU A 59 8.55 -14.65 -4.27
C LEU A 59 7.99 -15.65 -5.30
N GLU A 60 6.67 -15.75 -5.43
CA GLU A 60 6.02 -16.62 -6.43
C GLU A 60 6.32 -16.18 -7.87
N HIS A 61 6.54 -14.88 -8.07
CA HIS A 61 6.98 -14.31 -9.35
C HIS A 61 8.49 -14.33 -9.57
N GLY A 62 9.26 -15.00 -8.70
CA GLY A 62 10.71 -15.21 -8.86
C GLY A 62 11.57 -14.04 -8.39
N PHE A 63 11.01 -13.09 -7.64
CA PHE A 63 11.81 -12.04 -7.01
C PHE A 63 12.51 -12.55 -5.74
N ASP A 64 13.70 -12.02 -5.46
CA ASP A 64 14.35 -12.13 -4.15
C ASP A 64 13.81 -11.01 -3.24
N ALA A 65 12.66 -11.31 -2.59
CA ALA A 65 11.84 -10.32 -1.90
C ALA A 65 12.13 -10.28 -0.40
N TYR A 66 12.22 -9.06 0.13
CA TYR A 66 12.41 -8.71 1.54
C TYR A 66 11.37 -7.69 1.97
N GLY A 67 11.20 -7.52 3.28
CA GLY A 67 10.36 -6.49 3.87
C GLY A 67 11.08 -5.65 4.91
N ILE A 68 10.60 -4.44 5.11
CA ILE A 68 10.95 -3.59 6.25
C ILE A 68 9.64 -3.26 6.96
N GLU A 69 9.53 -3.64 8.23
CA GLU A 69 8.36 -3.40 9.05
C GLU A 69 8.81 -3.09 10.48
N PHE A 70 8.16 -2.16 11.14
CA PHE A 70 8.52 -1.83 12.52
C PHE A 70 7.62 -2.52 13.55
N SER A 71 6.37 -2.87 13.19
CA SER A 71 5.42 -3.52 14.09
C SER A 71 5.76 -4.99 14.31
N SER A 72 6.05 -5.34 15.56
CA SER A 72 6.28 -6.73 15.95
C SER A 72 5.01 -7.59 15.81
N VAL A 73 3.83 -7.01 15.99
CA VAL A 73 2.53 -7.68 15.83
C VAL A 73 2.28 -8.05 14.38
N ALA A 74 2.55 -7.13 13.46
CA ALA A 74 2.44 -7.38 12.03
C ALA A 74 3.40 -8.49 11.57
N ILE A 75 4.66 -8.41 12.00
CA ILE A 75 5.69 -9.42 11.68
C ILE A 75 5.31 -10.79 12.24
N ALA A 76 4.79 -10.85 13.48
CA ALA A 76 4.37 -12.11 14.10
C ALA A 76 3.26 -12.84 13.33
N SER A 77 2.42 -12.08 12.60
CA SER A 77 1.32 -12.61 11.79
C SER A 77 1.75 -13.02 10.37
N ALA A 78 2.98 -12.73 9.98
CA ALA A 78 3.53 -13.21 8.71
C ALA A 78 3.75 -14.73 8.73
N SER A 79 3.65 -15.39 7.56
CA SER A 79 4.05 -16.78 7.40
C SER A 79 5.53 -16.96 7.79
N GLU A 80 5.92 -18.16 8.22
CA GLU A 80 7.30 -18.42 8.66
C GLU A 80 8.33 -18.10 7.56
N GLN A 81 8.01 -18.46 6.32
CA GLN A 81 8.86 -18.17 5.16
C GLN A 81 9.07 -16.66 4.96
N VAL A 82 8.01 -15.85 5.09
CA VAL A 82 8.06 -14.41 4.91
C VAL A 82 8.69 -13.73 6.10
N ARG A 83 8.38 -14.17 7.33
CA ARG A 83 8.90 -13.61 8.58
C ARG A 83 10.43 -13.57 8.60
N SER A 84 11.09 -14.63 8.11
CA SER A 84 12.55 -14.70 8.03
C SER A 84 13.16 -13.68 7.05
N ARG A 85 12.35 -13.06 6.19
CA ARG A 85 12.74 -12.04 5.20
C ARG A 85 12.38 -10.62 5.60
N ILE A 86 11.73 -10.44 6.76
CA ILE A 86 11.37 -9.11 7.25
C ILE A 86 12.46 -8.58 8.19
N ILE A 87 12.90 -7.36 7.89
CA ILE A 87 13.81 -6.59 8.73
C ILE A 87 12.95 -5.74 9.65
N GLN A 88 12.98 -6.01 10.95
CA GLN A 88 12.24 -5.22 11.94
C GLN A 88 12.95 -3.90 12.18
N GLN A 89 12.54 -2.86 11.45
CA GLN A 89 13.18 -1.55 11.54
C GLN A 89 12.26 -0.43 11.03
N ASP A 90 12.44 0.80 11.55
CA ASP A 90 11.89 2.01 10.95
C ASP A 90 12.74 2.39 9.73
N VAL A 91 12.10 2.65 8.58
CA VAL A 91 12.78 3.09 7.35
C VAL A 91 13.59 4.37 7.55
N ASN A 92 13.22 5.21 8.53
CA ASN A 92 13.96 6.42 8.87
C ASN A 92 15.23 6.17 9.68
N GLN A 93 15.46 4.94 10.13
CA GLN A 93 16.60 4.52 10.96
C GLN A 93 17.36 3.34 10.34
N LEU A 94 17.23 3.14 9.01
CA LEU A 94 17.85 2.03 8.32
C LEU A 94 19.37 2.03 8.44
N ASP A 95 19.92 0.85 8.69
CA ASP A 95 21.36 0.57 8.68
C ASP A 95 21.94 0.80 7.27
N THR A 96 23.14 1.36 7.22
CA THR A 96 23.87 1.65 5.97
C THR A 96 24.18 0.40 5.13
N LYS A 97 24.18 -0.80 5.74
CA LYS A 97 24.43 -2.08 5.05
C LYS A 97 23.39 -2.40 3.96
N HIS A 98 22.19 -1.81 4.03
CA HIS A 98 21.13 -2.04 3.05
C HIS A 98 21.12 -1.02 1.91
N ARG A 99 22.01 -0.01 1.95
CA ARG A 99 22.11 1.01 0.89
C ARG A 99 22.50 0.38 -0.44
N HIS A 100 21.90 0.90 -1.52
CA HIS A 100 22.17 0.51 -2.91
C HIS A 100 22.14 -1.02 -3.15
N SER A 101 21.24 -1.71 -2.44
CA SER A 101 21.15 -3.17 -2.48
C SER A 101 20.01 -3.71 -3.32
N PHE A 102 19.00 -2.89 -3.61
CA PHE A 102 17.76 -3.34 -4.24
C PHE A 102 17.58 -2.77 -5.64
N ASP A 103 17.04 -3.58 -6.53
CA ASP A 103 16.64 -3.19 -7.88
C ASP A 103 15.28 -2.49 -7.86
N LEU A 104 14.45 -2.87 -6.88
CA LEU A 104 13.08 -2.41 -6.70
C LEU A 104 12.83 -2.12 -5.22
N VAL A 105 12.22 -0.98 -4.94
CA VAL A 105 11.64 -0.62 -3.63
C VAL A 105 10.15 -0.42 -3.83
N THR A 106 9.33 -1.05 -3.01
CA THR A 106 7.89 -0.84 -2.98
C THR A 106 7.46 -0.23 -1.66
N ALA A 107 6.37 0.57 -1.67
CA ALA A 107 5.73 1.09 -0.48
C ALA A 107 4.24 1.30 -0.78
N PHE A 108 3.39 0.38 -0.35
CA PHE A 108 1.96 0.39 -0.65
C PHE A 108 1.18 0.94 0.54
N ASP A 109 0.55 2.10 0.32
CA ASP A 109 -0.27 2.79 1.32
C ASP A 109 0.57 3.10 2.61
N VAL A 110 1.76 3.72 2.43
CA VAL A 110 2.71 4.03 3.51
C VAL A 110 3.04 5.52 3.61
N ILE A 111 3.29 6.17 2.46
CA ILE A 111 3.79 7.56 2.45
C ILE A 111 2.84 8.55 3.11
N GLU A 112 1.53 8.32 3.04
CA GLU A 112 0.49 9.14 3.69
C GLU A 112 0.53 9.10 5.20
N HIS A 113 1.12 8.05 5.78
CA HIS A 113 1.28 7.88 7.23
C HIS A 113 2.57 8.53 7.77
N THR A 114 3.44 9.02 6.88
CA THR A 114 4.73 9.58 7.28
C THR A 114 4.62 11.06 7.63
N LEU A 115 5.28 11.50 8.72
CA LEU A 115 5.35 12.91 9.10
C LEU A 115 6.31 13.72 8.19
N GLU A 116 7.31 13.05 7.62
CA GLU A 116 8.36 13.66 6.80
C GLU A 116 8.46 12.93 5.43
N PRO A 117 7.46 13.10 4.52
CA PRO A 117 7.40 12.30 3.30
C PRO A 117 8.60 12.49 2.37
N ILE A 118 9.23 13.68 2.35
CA ILE A 118 10.45 13.87 1.55
C ILE A 118 11.63 13.09 2.12
N LYS A 119 11.77 13.04 3.43
CA LYS A 119 12.80 12.24 4.10
C LYS A 119 12.58 10.75 3.89
N PHE A 120 11.32 10.29 3.97
CA PHE A 120 10.93 8.94 3.61
C PHE A 120 11.38 8.59 2.18
N LEU A 121 11.11 9.46 1.20
CA LEU A 121 11.50 9.27 -0.20
C LEU A 121 13.03 9.23 -0.38
N VAL A 122 13.77 10.12 0.30
CA VAL A 122 15.25 10.12 0.27
C VAL A 122 15.80 8.81 0.87
N ASN A 123 15.24 8.35 1.99
CA ASN A 123 15.65 7.10 2.62
C ASN A 123 15.33 5.89 1.72
N SER A 124 14.13 5.84 1.15
CA SER A 124 13.73 4.81 0.18
C SER A 124 14.67 4.79 -1.03
N ARG A 125 15.06 5.97 -1.55
CA ARG A 125 16.04 6.09 -2.65
C ARG A 125 17.41 5.53 -2.27
N SER A 126 17.84 5.71 -1.02
CA SER A 126 19.13 5.20 -0.57
C SER A 126 19.25 3.67 -0.59
N LEU A 127 18.12 2.95 -0.61
CA LEU A 127 18.09 1.48 -0.72
C LEU A 127 18.26 1.01 -2.17
N LEU A 128 17.88 1.85 -3.13
CA LEU A 128 17.92 1.52 -4.55
C LEU A 128 19.34 1.57 -5.11
N LYS A 129 19.64 0.63 -5.98
CA LYS A 129 20.79 0.73 -6.91
C LYS A 129 20.58 1.93 -7.85
N SER A 130 21.65 2.36 -8.54
CA SER A 130 21.54 3.37 -9.60
C SER A 130 20.44 2.97 -10.59
N ARG A 131 19.56 3.91 -10.95
CA ARG A 131 18.37 3.71 -11.80
C ARG A 131 17.40 2.63 -11.32
N GLY A 132 17.47 2.22 -10.05
CA GLY A 132 16.51 1.33 -9.43
C GLY A 132 15.10 1.92 -9.43
N LEU A 133 14.10 1.06 -9.37
CA LEU A 133 12.69 1.43 -9.46
C LEU A 133 12.06 1.60 -8.08
N LEU A 134 11.38 2.72 -7.84
CA LEU A 134 10.44 2.89 -6.74
C LEU A 134 9.02 2.70 -7.24
N VAL A 135 8.20 1.96 -6.50
CA VAL A 135 6.76 1.85 -6.72
C VAL A 135 6.02 2.22 -5.43
N ILE A 136 5.16 3.23 -5.49
CA ILE A 136 4.38 3.70 -4.34
C ILE A 136 2.91 3.70 -4.69
N THR A 137 2.04 3.31 -3.75
CA THR A 137 0.62 3.66 -3.80
C THR A 137 0.24 4.58 -2.65
N THR A 138 -0.76 5.45 -2.91
CA THR A 138 -1.33 6.36 -1.90
C THR A 138 -2.70 6.86 -2.36
N PRO A 139 -3.60 7.28 -1.43
CA PRO A 139 -4.86 7.93 -1.79
C PRO A 139 -4.66 9.20 -2.64
N ASP A 140 -5.53 9.38 -3.64
CA ASP A 140 -5.56 10.56 -4.52
C ASP A 140 -6.68 11.52 -4.14
N VAL A 141 -6.35 12.64 -3.50
CA VAL A 141 -7.34 13.69 -3.18
C VAL A 141 -7.92 14.38 -4.42
N GLY A 142 -7.27 14.23 -5.59
CA GLY A 142 -7.75 14.71 -6.87
C GLY A 142 -8.86 13.84 -7.47
N HIS A 143 -9.08 12.64 -6.95
CA HIS A 143 -10.04 11.69 -7.47
C HIS A 143 -11.49 12.21 -7.37
N PHE A 144 -12.33 11.90 -8.37
CA PHE A 144 -13.71 12.42 -8.43
C PHE A 144 -14.57 11.95 -7.24
N LEU A 145 -14.37 10.74 -6.73
CA LEU A 145 -15.09 10.22 -5.55
C LEU A 145 -14.86 11.10 -4.32
N ARG A 146 -13.65 11.65 -4.14
CA ARG A 146 -13.37 12.61 -3.05
C ARG A 146 -14.23 13.85 -3.15
N ARG A 147 -14.49 14.35 -4.37
CA ARG A 147 -15.35 15.53 -4.60
C ARG A 147 -16.82 15.24 -4.32
N VAL A 148 -17.31 14.06 -4.71
CA VAL A 148 -18.69 13.62 -4.51
C VAL A 148 -18.96 13.27 -3.05
N MET A 149 -18.11 12.45 -2.44
CA MET A 149 -18.30 11.90 -1.08
C MET A 149 -17.84 12.86 0.02
N ARG A 150 -17.03 13.86 -0.30
CA ARG A 150 -16.52 14.88 0.66
C ARG A 150 -15.87 14.23 1.88
N SER A 151 -16.38 14.51 3.08
CA SER A 151 -15.90 13.93 4.34
C SER A 151 -16.23 12.44 4.49
N GLY A 152 -17.17 11.91 3.71
CA GLY A 152 -17.50 10.48 3.70
C GLY A 152 -16.68 9.63 2.73
N TRP A 153 -15.60 10.18 2.15
CA TRP A 153 -14.71 9.38 1.30
C TRP A 153 -13.84 8.45 2.16
N PRO A 154 -13.90 7.10 1.95
CA PRO A 154 -13.24 6.12 2.82
C PRO A 154 -11.72 6.25 2.92
N MET A 155 -11.07 6.88 1.90
CA MET A 155 -9.62 7.13 1.93
C MET A 155 -9.25 8.37 2.74
N LEU A 156 -10.23 9.14 3.25
CA LEU A 156 -9.99 10.27 4.15
C LEU A 156 -10.01 9.77 5.59
N GLN A 157 -8.85 9.42 6.10
CA GLN A 157 -8.64 8.89 7.47
C GLN A 157 -7.80 9.89 8.26
N PRO A 158 -8.40 10.97 8.81
CA PRO A 158 -7.64 12.11 9.35
C PRO A 158 -6.79 11.78 10.58
N PHE A 159 -7.05 10.68 11.26
CA PHE A 159 -6.23 10.22 12.39
C PHE A 159 -5.03 9.35 11.98
N GLN A 160 -5.07 8.77 10.78
CA GLN A 160 -4.02 7.88 10.27
C GLN A 160 -3.21 8.54 9.16
N HIS A 161 -3.88 9.28 8.26
CA HIS A 161 -3.23 9.94 7.13
C HIS A 161 -2.75 11.33 7.53
N THR A 162 -1.45 11.49 7.75
CA THR A 162 -0.81 12.76 8.11
C THR A 162 -0.66 13.67 6.89
N VAL A 163 -0.51 13.10 5.70
CA VAL A 163 -0.36 13.82 4.43
C VAL A 163 -1.24 13.18 3.37
N LEU A 164 -1.93 14.01 2.60
CA LEU A 164 -2.74 13.56 1.48
C LEU A 164 -2.16 14.10 0.17
N PHE A 165 -2.05 13.22 -0.82
CA PHE A 165 -1.46 13.54 -2.11
C PHE A 165 -2.51 13.67 -3.22
N SER A 166 -2.27 14.56 -4.15
CA SER A 166 -2.78 14.49 -5.52
C SER A 166 -1.66 13.98 -6.42
N SER A 167 -1.99 13.57 -7.66
CA SER A 167 -0.96 13.19 -8.64
C SER A 167 0.12 14.28 -8.81
N GLY A 168 -0.27 15.57 -8.80
CA GLY A 168 0.67 16.68 -8.92
C GLY A 168 1.58 16.86 -7.70
N SER A 169 1.02 16.80 -6.47
CA SER A 169 1.83 16.93 -5.25
C SER A 169 2.71 15.70 -5.00
N LEU A 170 2.25 14.50 -5.38
CA LEU A 170 3.09 13.30 -5.30
C LEU A 170 4.28 13.38 -6.26
N ARG A 171 4.05 13.85 -7.51
CA ARG A 171 5.14 14.09 -8.46
C ARG A 171 6.18 15.05 -7.91
N ALA A 172 5.74 16.21 -7.40
CA ALA A 172 6.64 17.20 -6.82
C ALA A 172 7.41 16.66 -5.59
N ALA A 173 6.79 15.80 -4.78
CA ALA A 173 7.45 15.14 -3.67
C ALA A 173 8.53 14.16 -4.15
N LEU A 174 8.24 13.35 -5.17
CA LEU A 174 9.18 12.41 -5.78
C LEU A 174 10.38 13.14 -6.39
N GLU A 175 10.15 14.22 -7.14
CA GLU A 175 11.22 15.07 -7.70
C GLU A 175 12.12 15.63 -6.59
N ARG A 176 11.53 16.16 -5.51
CA ARG A 176 12.28 16.64 -4.33
C ARG A 176 13.01 15.51 -3.59
N GLY A 177 12.52 14.29 -3.65
CA GLY A 177 13.17 13.07 -3.14
C GLY A 177 14.34 12.60 -4.00
N GLY A 178 14.58 13.24 -5.17
CA GLY A 178 15.66 12.93 -6.10
C GLY A 178 15.32 11.80 -7.07
N TYR A 179 14.04 11.61 -7.38
CA TYR A 179 13.56 10.64 -8.37
C TYR A 179 13.33 11.31 -9.74
N THR A 180 13.51 10.51 -10.78
CA THR A 180 13.32 10.89 -12.19
C THR A 180 12.38 9.89 -12.88
N ASP A 181 12.08 10.09 -14.16
CA ASP A 181 11.25 9.19 -14.98
C ASP A 181 9.93 8.80 -14.28
N ILE A 182 9.25 9.81 -13.71
CA ILE A 182 8.07 9.62 -12.86
C ILE A 182 6.83 9.40 -13.74
N GLU A 183 6.21 8.22 -13.59
CA GLU A 183 4.91 7.87 -14.15
C GLU A 183 3.90 7.67 -13.02
N ILE A 184 2.72 8.31 -13.10
CA ILE A 184 1.66 8.17 -12.10
C ILE A 184 0.39 7.71 -12.80
N LEU A 185 -0.15 6.58 -12.34
CA LEU A 185 -1.31 5.91 -12.93
C LEU A 185 -2.40 5.71 -11.87
N PRO A 186 -3.68 5.64 -12.28
CA PRO A 186 -4.74 5.19 -11.38
C PRO A 186 -4.45 3.77 -10.87
N ALA A 187 -4.46 3.58 -9.56
CA ALA A 187 -4.31 2.26 -8.93
C ALA A 187 -5.67 1.61 -8.69
N LYS A 188 -5.73 0.29 -8.86
CA LYS A 188 -6.92 -0.49 -8.60
C LYS A 188 -6.68 -1.42 -7.42
N LYS A 189 -7.73 -1.60 -6.60
CA LYS A 189 -7.79 -2.65 -5.57
C LYS A 189 -8.80 -3.73 -6.00
N VAL A 190 -8.55 -4.95 -5.60
CA VAL A 190 -9.52 -6.03 -5.73
C VAL A 190 -10.39 -6.02 -4.49
N LEU A 191 -11.67 -5.81 -4.67
CA LEU A 191 -12.66 -5.71 -3.59
C LEU A 191 -13.88 -6.54 -3.96
N THR A 192 -14.60 -7.04 -2.96
CA THR A 192 -15.95 -7.59 -3.16
C THR A 192 -16.98 -6.53 -2.80
N PRO A 193 -18.22 -6.60 -3.36
CA PRO A 193 -19.31 -5.72 -2.95
C PRO A 193 -19.57 -5.74 -1.44
N ASP A 194 -19.58 -6.92 -0.81
CA ASP A 194 -19.76 -7.06 0.64
C ASP A 194 -18.66 -6.34 1.42
N TYR A 195 -17.38 -6.54 1.04
CA TYR A 195 -16.26 -5.87 1.69
C TYR A 195 -16.29 -4.33 1.49
N LEU A 196 -16.62 -3.89 0.27
CA LEU A 196 -16.71 -2.45 0.00
C LEU A 196 -17.79 -1.77 0.88
N VAL A 197 -18.92 -2.44 1.06
CA VAL A 197 -20.01 -1.89 1.90
C VAL A 197 -19.60 -1.82 3.37
N THR A 198 -18.93 -2.82 3.90
CA THR A 198 -18.38 -2.80 5.26
C THR A 198 -17.47 -1.59 5.46
N GLN A 199 -16.60 -1.30 4.49
CA GLN A 199 -15.73 -0.12 4.55
C GLN A 199 -16.49 1.21 4.47
N ILE A 200 -17.57 1.26 3.71
CA ILE A 200 -18.42 2.48 3.57
C ILE A 200 -19.30 2.70 4.80
N GLU A 201 -19.69 1.65 5.50
CA GLU A 201 -20.64 1.73 6.63
C GLU A 201 -20.17 2.69 7.72
N GLN A 202 -18.88 2.72 8.00
CA GLN A 202 -18.27 3.63 8.99
C GLN A 202 -18.48 5.12 8.63
N TYR A 203 -18.55 5.44 7.32
CA TYR A 203 -18.62 6.81 6.81
C TYR A 203 -20.02 7.19 6.29
N ASN A 204 -20.80 6.22 5.84
CA ASN A 204 -22.14 6.43 5.29
C ASN A 204 -23.07 5.23 5.56
N PRO A 205 -23.67 5.18 6.77
CA PRO A 205 -24.56 4.08 7.16
C PRO A 205 -25.83 3.96 6.30
N PHE A 206 -26.24 5.03 5.59
CA PHE A 206 -27.41 4.97 4.70
C PHE A 206 -27.14 4.11 3.47
N ILE A 207 -25.94 4.23 2.87
CA ILE A 207 -25.55 3.38 1.73
C ILE A 207 -25.47 1.92 2.18
N ALA A 208 -24.87 1.64 3.33
CA ALA A 208 -24.77 0.30 3.87
C ALA A 208 -26.16 -0.30 4.16
N ARG A 209 -27.08 0.44 4.76
CA ARG A 209 -28.46 0.00 5.00
C ARG A 209 -29.21 -0.30 3.68
N ALA A 210 -29.08 0.59 2.68
CA ALA A 210 -29.69 0.36 1.36
C ALA A 210 -29.14 -0.92 0.69
N TYR A 211 -27.83 -1.12 0.74
CA TYR A 211 -27.22 -2.34 0.25
C TYR A 211 -27.69 -3.58 1.02
N ASN A 212 -27.68 -3.54 2.35
CA ASN A 212 -28.09 -4.66 3.20
C ASN A 212 -29.56 -5.04 2.96
N ALA A 213 -30.44 -4.08 2.69
CA ALA A 213 -31.82 -4.34 2.31
C ALA A 213 -31.94 -5.06 0.96
N LEU A 214 -31.05 -4.76 0.01
CA LEU A 214 -31.02 -5.38 -1.31
C LEU A 214 -30.20 -6.68 -1.35
N SER A 215 -29.22 -6.82 -0.46
CA SER A 215 -28.29 -7.95 -0.44
C SER A 215 -28.96 -9.31 -0.18
N GLY A 216 -30.10 -9.30 0.52
CA GLY A 216 -30.90 -10.53 0.73
C GLY A 216 -31.49 -11.10 -0.55
N VAL A 217 -31.63 -10.30 -1.61
CA VAL A 217 -32.14 -10.72 -2.92
C VAL A 217 -31.01 -11.08 -3.88
N LEU A 218 -29.80 -10.59 -3.64
CA LEU A 218 -28.63 -10.85 -4.48
C LEU A 218 -27.99 -12.21 -4.13
N PRO A 219 -27.69 -13.06 -5.11
CA PRO A 219 -26.96 -14.30 -4.87
C PRO A 219 -25.61 -14.03 -4.17
N ALA A 220 -25.25 -14.86 -3.19
CA ALA A 220 -23.98 -14.72 -2.46
C ALA A 220 -22.76 -14.68 -3.41
N LYS A 221 -22.78 -15.45 -4.50
CA LYS A 221 -21.74 -15.45 -5.52
C LYS A 221 -21.50 -14.08 -6.15
N LEU A 222 -22.52 -13.25 -6.32
CA LEU A 222 -22.39 -11.91 -6.87
C LEU A 222 -21.85 -10.91 -5.82
N ARG A 223 -22.26 -11.07 -4.57
CA ARG A 223 -21.81 -10.23 -3.46
C ARG A 223 -20.33 -10.44 -3.10
N GLN A 224 -19.85 -11.67 -3.31
CA GLN A 224 -18.47 -12.08 -3.03
C GLN A 224 -17.60 -12.14 -4.30
N LEU A 225 -18.08 -11.64 -5.44
CA LEU A 225 -17.30 -11.60 -6.67
C LEU A 225 -16.16 -10.57 -6.56
N PRO A 226 -14.88 -10.99 -6.68
CA PRO A 226 -13.77 -10.04 -6.64
C PRO A 226 -13.75 -9.14 -7.88
N VAL A 227 -13.88 -7.84 -7.70
CA VAL A 227 -13.88 -6.84 -8.76
C VAL A 227 -12.69 -5.90 -8.59
N SER A 228 -11.98 -5.62 -9.69
CA SER A 228 -10.85 -4.69 -9.68
C SER A 228 -11.33 -3.28 -10.01
N ILE A 229 -11.36 -2.40 -9.03
CA ILE A 229 -11.87 -1.02 -9.14
C ILE A 229 -10.87 -0.01 -8.59
N ASN A 230 -10.91 1.22 -9.14
CA ASN A 230 -10.21 2.36 -8.54
C ASN A 230 -11.20 3.13 -7.64
N ILE A 231 -10.91 3.17 -6.34
CA ILE A 231 -11.70 3.86 -5.32
C ILE A 231 -11.06 5.19 -4.89
N GLY A 232 -10.09 5.68 -5.64
CA GLY A 232 -9.36 6.93 -5.37
C GLY A 232 -7.94 6.70 -4.90
N GLU A 233 -7.22 5.81 -5.55
CA GLU A 233 -5.81 5.52 -5.30
C GLU A 233 -4.99 5.73 -6.57
N ILE A 234 -3.76 6.20 -6.42
CA ILE A 234 -2.75 6.31 -7.48
C ILE A 234 -1.54 5.44 -7.17
N MET A 235 -0.90 4.99 -8.23
CA MET A 235 0.37 4.27 -8.18
C MET A 235 1.42 5.03 -8.97
N ALA A 236 2.52 5.37 -8.32
CA ALA A 236 3.66 6.02 -8.94
C ALA A 236 4.79 5.01 -9.16
N PHE A 237 5.40 5.11 -10.34
CA PHE A 237 6.65 4.48 -10.72
C PHE A 237 7.68 5.59 -10.90
N ALA A 238 8.86 5.47 -10.28
CA ALA A 238 9.88 6.49 -10.38
C ALA A 238 11.28 5.85 -10.33
N ARG A 239 12.25 6.41 -11.06
CA ARG A 239 13.63 5.93 -11.05
C ARG A 239 14.47 6.71 -10.04
N SER A 240 15.36 6.03 -9.33
CA SER A 240 16.41 6.73 -8.62
C SER A 240 17.28 7.48 -9.64
N GLY A 241 17.54 8.76 -9.39
CA GLY A 241 18.57 9.48 -10.16
C GLY A 241 19.93 8.81 -10.01
N ASP A 242 20.82 9.10 -10.93
CA ASP A 242 22.21 8.61 -10.93
C ASP A 242 22.97 9.07 -9.68
#